data_97f4d4ed22776bef0910d2240acf658e
#
_entry.id   97f4d4ed22776bef0910d2240acf658e
#
_cell.length_a   1.000
_cell.length_b   1.000
_cell.length_c   1.000
_cell.angle_alpha   90.00
_cell.angle_beta   90.00
_cell.angle_gamma   90.00
#
_symmetry.space_group_name_H-M   'P 1'
#
loop_
_entity.id
_entity.type
_entity.pdbx_description
1 polymer ?
#
loop_
_entity_poly.entity_id
_entity_poly.type
_entity_poly.pdbx_seq_one_letter_code
_entity_poly.pdbx_strand_id
1 'polypeptide(L)'
;VISELSGGERTRLAIAKRLLENPKLLILDEPTNHLDFKTVMWLEDYLSGYKGALLIVSHDRYFLDKLCTSVAEIERGRIRRYKGNYTSFMKQKEEAIARQQKEYDAQQAEIKRLTEFVDSHIVRATSASAAKSKRHAIERIEAELVEKPLPEEKRIHLDFQYDIVPPIDILSVRNIDLTVR
;
A
#
# COMPACT_ATOMS: atom_id res chain seq x y z
N VAL A 1 -33.21 -19.35 14.89
CA VAL A 1 -33.68 -17.99 14.57
C VAL A 1 -32.43 -17.13 14.31
N ILE A 2 -32.48 -16.15 13.39
CA ILE A 2 -31.31 -15.32 13.03
C ILE A 2 -30.70 -14.62 14.26
N SER A 3 -31.48 -14.36 15.30
CA SER A 3 -31.01 -13.78 16.57
C SER A 3 -30.09 -14.68 17.40
N GLU A 4 -30.07 -15.97 17.14
CA GLU A 4 -29.24 -16.97 17.87
C GLU A 4 -27.88 -17.19 17.21
N LEU A 5 -27.66 -16.63 16.02
CA LEU A 5 -26.40 -16.75 15.29
C LEU A 5 -25.31 -15.89 15.94
N SER A 6 -24.11 -16.44 16.00
CA SER A 6 -22.89 -15.72 16.34
C SER A 6 -22.61 -14.60 15.33
N GLY A 7 -21.76 -13.64 15.69
CA GLY A 7 -21.37 -12.54 14.77
C GLY A 7 -20.83 -13.06 13.44
N GLY A 8 -19.95 -14.07 13.48
CA GLY A 8 -19.37 -14.68 12.27
C GLY A 8 -20.41 -15.40 11.41
N GLU A 9 -21.39 -16.09 12.01
CA GLU A 9 -22.46 -16.75 11.27
C GLU A 9 -23.40 -15.76 10.60
N ARG A 10 -23.68 -14.62 11.25
CA ARG A 10 -24.47 -13.55 10.65
C ARG A 10 -23.76 -12.94 9.44
N THR A 11 -22.44 -12.71 9.55
CA THR A 11 -21.62 -12.20 8.43
C THR A 11 -21.65 -13.19 7.27
N ARG A 12 -21.42 -14.48 7.51
CA ARG A 12 -21.52 -15.54 6.48
C ARG A 12 -22.87 -15.56 5.79
N LEU A 13 -23.95 -15.51 6.57
CA LEU A 13 -25.32 -15.50 6.03
C LEU A 13 -25.59 -14.25 5.19
N ALA A 14 -25.11 -13.06 5.62
CA ALA A 14 -25.24 -11.82 4.88
C ALA A 14 -24.49 -11.87 3.55
N ILE A 15 -23.26 -12.37 3.55
CA ILE A 15 -22.47 -12.57 2.33
C ILE A 15 -23.17 -13.56 1.40
N ALA A 16 -23.57 -14.74 1.89
CA ALA A 16 -24.25 -15.75 1.10
C ALA A 16 -25.54 -15.20 0.44
N LYS A 17 -26.33 -14.43 1.18
CA LYS A 17 -27.52 -13.77 0.63
C LYS A 17 -27.17 -12.85 -0.54
N ARG A 18 -26.14 -12.00 -0.39
CA ARG A 18 -25.72 -11.08 -1.47
C ARG A 18 -25.17 -11.81 -2.69
N LEU A 19 -24.45 -12.89 -2.47
CA LEU A 19 -23.91 -13.70 -3.57
C LEU A 19 -25.03 -14.41 -4.36
N LEU A 20 -26.09 -14.87 -3.68
CA LEU A 20 -27.26 -15.47 -4.34
C LEU A 20 -28.06 -14.48 -5.22
N GLU A 21 -28.05 -13.19 -4.86
CA GLU A 21 -28.67 -12.13 -5.65
C GLU A 21 -27.94 -11.90 -6.99
N ASN A 22 -26.69 -12.36 -7.13
CA ASN A 22 -25.84 -12.27 -8.32
C ASN A 22 -25.83 -10.86 -8.96
N PRO A 23 -25.51 -9.79 -8.23
CA PRO A 23 -25.58 -8.43 -8.70
C PRO A 23 -24.53 -8.17 -9.77
N LYS A 24 -24.76 -7.20 -10.67
CA LYS A 24 -23.76 -6.79 -11.67
C LYS A 24 -22.52 -6.15 -11.05
N LEU A 25 -22.66 -5.52 -9.89
CA LEU A 25 -21.57 -4.95 -9.07
C LEU A 25 -21.74 -5.42 -7.63
N LEU A 26 -20.73 -6.06 -7.10
CA LEU A 26 -20.64 -6.47 -5.71
C LEU A 26 -19.56 -5.64 -5.00
N ILE A 27 -19.95 -4.97 -3.92
CA ILE A 27 -19.04 -4.17 -3.08
C ILE A 27 -18.88 -4.91 -1.76
N LEU A 28 -17.63 -5.21 -1.41
CA LEU A 28 -17.25 -5.92 -0.19
C LEU A 28 -16.25 -5.05 0.60
N ASP A 29 -16.61 -4.77 1.84
CA ASP A 29 -15.76 -4.03 2.78
C ASP A 29 -15.31 -4.99 3.88
N GLU A 30 -13.99 -5.24 3.95
CA GLU A 30 -13.33 -6.17 4.87
C GLU A 30 -14.03 -7.54 4.96
N PRO A 31 -14.27 -8.23 3.82
CA PRO A 31 -15.10 -9.44 3.80
C PRO A 31 -14.47 -10.64 4.52
N THR A 32 -13.17 -10.62 4.77
CA THR A 32 -12.45 -11.69 5.49
C THR A 32 -12.53 -11.56 7.00
N ASN A 33 -12.95 -10.39 7.51
CA ASN A 33 -13.05 -10.16 8.96
C ASN A 33 -14.08 -11.12 9.60
N HIS A 34 -13.66 -11.72 10.72
CA HIS A 34 -14.49 -12.66 11.49
C HIS A 34 -14.86 -13.96 10.77
N LEU A 35 -14.21 -14.28 9.64
CA LEU A 35 -14.36 -15.55 8.96
C LEU A 35 -13.25 -16.51 9.38
N ASP A 36 -13.61 -17.79 9.50
CA ASP A 36 -12.62 -18.85 9.64
C ASP A 36 -11.91 -19.13 8.30
N PHE A 37 -10.75 -19.75 8.37
CA PHE A 37 -9.90 -20.01 7.20
C PHE A 37 -10.64 -20.77 6.07
N LYS A 38 -11.47 -21.77 6.42
CA LYS A 38 -12.23 -22.53 5.43
C LYS A 38 -13.26 -21.66 4.70
N THR A 39 -13.91 -20.75 5.43
CA THR A 39 -14.87 -19.81 4.84
C THR A 39 -14.18 -18.79 3.94
N VAL A 40 -12.99 -18.30 4.32
CA VAL A 40 -12.20 -17.40 3.47
C VAL A 40 -11.82 -18.10 2.17
N MET A 41 -11.29 -19.32 2.21
CA MET A 41 -10.95 -20.09 1.00
C MET A 41 -12.17 -20.30 0.08
N TRP A 42 -13.31 -20.67 0.67
CA TRP A 42 -14.54 -20.82 -0.10
C TRP A 42 -14.96 -19.50 -0.77
N LEU A 43 -14.87 -18.37 -0.04
CA LEU A 43 -15.21 -17.06 -0.58
C LEU A 43 -14.28 -16.65 -1.72
N GLU A 44 -12.98 -16.90 -1.57
CA GLU A 44 -11.99 -16.66 -2.62
C GLU A 44 -12.32 -17.43 -3.91
N ASP A 45 -12.60 -18.73 -3.77
CA ASP A 45 -12.91 -19.60 -4.93
C ASP A 45 -14.21 -19.14 -5.60
N TYR A 46 -15.23 -18.80 -4.83
CA TYR A 46 -16.47 -18.27 -5.36
C TYR A 46 -16.27 -16.94 -6.11
N LEU A 47 -15.57 -15.98 -5.51
CA LEU A 47 -15.33 -14.68 -6.09
C LEU A 47 -14.39 -14.72 -7.31
N SER A 48 -13.48 -15.67 -7.37
CA SER A 48 -12.62 -15.90 -8.55
C SER A 48 -13.43 -16.27 -9.78
N GLY A 49 -14.57 -16.97 -9.60
CA GLY A 49 -15.50 -17.31 -10.66
C GLY A 49 -16.59 -16.26 -10.93
N TYR A 50 -16.62 -15.16 -10.19
CA TYR A 50 -17.67 -14.17 -10.27
C TYR A 50 -17.65 -13.40 -11.59
N LYS A 51 -18.80 -13.37 -12.29
CA LYS A 51 -18.89 -12.74 -13.63
C LYS A 51 -19.21 -11.23 -13.58
N GLY A 52 -19.65 -10.72 -12.45
CA GLY A 52 -19.92 -9.30 -12.25
C GLY A 52 -18.66 -8.51 -11.92
N ALA A 53 -18.81 -7.20 -11.76
CA ALA A 53 -17.74 -6.36 -11.25
C ALA A 53 -17.60 -6.53 -9.72
N LEU A 54 -16.36 -6.60 -9.23
CA LEU A 54 -16.03 -6.66 -7.81
C LEU A 54 -15.32 -5.37 -7.39
N LEU A 55 -15.77 -4.77 -6.31
CA LEU A 55 -15.07 -3.71 -5.59
C LEU A 55 -14.81 -4.20 -4.17
N ILE A 56 -13.54 -4.40 -3.83
CA ILE A 56 -13.12 -4.98 -2.56
C ILE A 56 -12.25 -3.98 -1.82
N VAL A 57 -12.57 -3.72 -0.56
CA VAL A 57 -11.70 -3.05 0.42
C VAL A 57 -11.26 -4.10 1.41
N SER A 58 -9.95 -4.31 1.57
CA SER A 58 -9.41 -5.30 2.51
C SER A 58 -7.98 -4.99 2.89
N HIS A 59 -7.58 -5.40 4.09
CA HIS A 59 -6.19 -5.45 4.55
C HIS A 59 -5.51 -6.80 4.28
N ASP A 60 -6.28 -7.80 3.86
CA ASP A 60 -5.75 -9.12 3.52
C ASP A 60 -5.10 -9.11 2.13
N ARG A 61 -3.77 -9.07 2.13
CA ARG A 61 -2.96 -8.99 0.91
C ARG A 61 -3.10 -10.22 0.03
N TYR A 62 -3.24 -11.42 0.63
CA TYR A 62 -3.40 -12.67 -0.12
C TYR A 62 -4.75 -12.72 -0.81
N PHE A 63 -5.80 -12.32 -0.10
CA PHE A 63 -7.14 -12.22 -0.64
C PHE A 63 -7.20 -11.24 -1.83
N LEU A 64 -6.61 -10.06 -1.68
CA LEU A 64 -6.53 -9.08 -2.76
C LEU A 64 -5.68 -9.58 -3.94
N ASP A 65 -4.55 -10.23 -3.68
CA ASP A 65 -3.64 -10.68 -4.73
C ASP A 65 -4.28 -11.75 -5.63
N LYS A 66 -5.12 -12.62 -5.04
CA LYS A 66 -5.83 -13.66 -5.75
C LYS A 66 -6.99 -13.14 -6.63
N LEU A 67 -7.67 -12.09 -6.17
CA LEU A 67 -8.93 -11.63 -6.78
C LEU A 67 -8.79 -10.37 -7.64
N CYS A 68 -7.85 -9.49 -7.32
CA CYS A 68 -7.76 -8.19 -7.96
C CYS A 68 -7.08 -8.25 -9.31
N THR A 69 -7.69 -7.60 -10.31
CA THR A 69 -7.11 -7.32 -11.62
C THR A 69 -6.62 -5.88 -11.75
N SER A 70 -7.01 -5.02 -10.82
CA SER A 70 -6.51 -3.66 -10.67
C SER A 70 -6.68 -3.21 -9.23
N VAL A 71 -5.78 -2.32 -8.76
CA VAL A 71 -5.83 -1.71 -7.43
C VAL A 71 -6.04 -0.22 -7.59
N ALA A 72 -6.95 0.35 -6.79
CA ALA A 72 -7.15 1.78 -6.66
C ALA A 72 -6.61 2.24 -5.30
N GLU A 73 -5.61 3.10 -5.32
CA GLU A 73 -5.04 3.71 -4.12
C GLU A 73 -5.60 5.11 -3.94
N ILE A 74 -6.04 5.41 -2.72
CA ILE A 74 -6.50 6.75 -2.35
C ILE A 74 -5.41 7.37 -1.48
N GLU A 75 -4.75 8.40 -1.99
CA GLU A 75 -3.71 9.12 -1.28
C GLU A 75 -3.88 10.63 -1.46
N ARG A 76 -3.86 11.39 -0.37
CA ARG A 76 -4.01 12.86 -0.36
C ARG A 76 -5.22 13.38 -1.15
N GLY A 77 -6.35 12.67 -1.08
CA GLY A 77 -7.56 13.02 -1.81
C GLY A 77 -7.53 12.75 -3.31
N ARG A 78 -6.49 12.09 -3.81
CA ARG A 78 -6.36 11.67 -5.21
C ARG A 78 -6.49 10.17 -5.32
N ILE A 79 -7.09 9.69 -6.40
CA ILE A 79 -7.21 8.27 -6.71
C ILE A 79 -6.20 7.94 -7.80
N ARG A 80 -5.34 6.97 -7.53
CA ARG A 80 -4.43 6.40 -8.53
C ARG A 80 -4.81 4.94 -8.79
N ARG A 81 -4.93 4.57 -10.05
CA ARG A 81 -5.24 3.21 -10.45
C ARG A 81 -3.99 2.51 -10.99
N TYR A 82 -3.74 1.32 -10.48
CA TYR A 82 -2.66 0.44 -10.91
C TYR A 82 -3.26 -0.82 -11.54
N LYS A 83 -2.71 -1.25 -12.67
CA LYS A 83 -3.14 -2.46 -13.36
C LYS A 83 -2.39 -3.66 -12.79
N GLY A 84 -3.11 -4.75 -12.56
CA GLY A 84 -2.56 -5.98 -12.00
C GLY A 84 -3.09 -6.28 -10.60
N ASN A 85 -2.57 -7.34 -9.99
CA ASN A 85 -2.87 -7.76 -8.64
C ASN A 85 -2.13 -6.91 -7.59
N TYR A 86 -2.32 -7.22 -6.30
CA TYR A 86 -1.73 -6.47 -5.20
C TYR A 86 -0.19 -6.47 -5.24
N THR A 87 0.44 -7.62 -5.55
CA THR A 87 1.90 -7.74 -5.70
C THR A 87 2.43 -6.82 -6.82
N SER A 88 1.76 -6.80 -7.97
CA SER A 88 2.10 -5.90 -9.08
C SER A 88 1.93 -4.42 -8.71
N PHE A 89 0.89 -4.09 -7.95
CA PHE A 89 0.67 -2.75 -7.43
C PHE A 89 1.84 -2.30 -6.55
N MET A 90 2.24 -3.12 -5.58
CA MET A 90 3.35 -2.80 -4.67
C MET A 90 4.64 -2.49 -5.44
N LYS A 91 4.98 -3.32 -6.43
CA LYS A 91 6.15 -3.08 -7.28
C LYS A 91 6.06 -1.77 -8.07
N GLN A 92 4.92 -1.50 -8.69
CA GLN A 92 4.70 -0.25 -9.44
C GLN A 92 4.76 0.98 -8.52
N LYS A 93 4.25 0.87 -7.30
CA LYS A 93 4.33 1.92 -6.28
C LYS A 93 5.76 2.20 -5.86
N GLU A 94 6.55 1.17 -5.54
CA GLU A 94 7.97 1.30 -5.19
C GLU A 94 8.77 1.98 -6.32
N GLU A 95 8.56 1.54 -7.56
CA GLU A 95 9.21 2.15 -8.74
C GLU A 95 8.81 3.63 -8.92
N ALA A 96 7.53 3.96 -8.69
CA ALA A 96 7.04 5.33 -8.79
C ALA A 96 7.64 6.23 -7.70
N ILE A 97 7.70 5.75 -6.45
CA ILE A 97 8.32 6.46 -5.34
C ILE A 97 9.82 6.68 -5.60
N ALA A 98 10.54 5.65 -6.04
CA ALA A 98 11.97 5.77 -6.35
C ALA A 98 12.24 6.78 -7.47
N ARG A 99 11.38 6.81 -8.50
CA ARG A 99 11.46 7.80 -9.58
C ARG A 99 11.21 9.21 -9.06
N GLN A 100 10.14 9.40 -8.30
CA GLN A 100 9.77 10.68 -7.71
C GLN A 100 10.88 11.21 -6.79
N GLN A 101 11.50 10.35 -5.97
CA GLN A 101 12.62 10.73 -5.12
C GLN A 101 13.83 11.20 -5.95
N LYS A 102 14.17 10.46 -7.01
CA LYS A 102 15.27 10.83 -7.90
C LYS A 102 15.03 12.16 -8.60
N GLU A 103 13.81 12.41 -9.06
CA GLU A 103 13.44 13.69 -9.68
C GLU A 103 13.52 14.84 -8.69
N TYR A 104 12.99 14.63 -7.47
CA TYR A 104 13.09 15.62 -6.38
C TYR A 104 14.54 15.96 -6.04
N ASP A 105 15.39 14.94 -5.84
CA ASP A 105 16.81 15.14 -5.50
C ASP A 105 17.56 15.87 -6.61
N ALA A 106 17.27 15.56 -7.89
CA ALA A 106 17.85 16.26 -9.02
C ALA A 106 17.43 17.74 -9.07
N GLN A 107 16.14 18.04 -8.83
CA GLN A 107 15.66 19.43 -8.76
C GLN A 107 16.29 20.19 -7.60
N GLN A 108 16.41 19.58 -6.42
CA GLN A 108 17.05 20.19 -5.25
C GLN A 108 18.54 20.48 -5.50
N ALA A 109 19.25 19.55 -6.13
CA ALA A 109 20.66 19.74 -6.48
C ALA A 109 20.85 20.90 -7.49
N GLU A 110 19.96 21.01 -8.49
CA GLU A 110 20.02 22.08 -9.47
C GLU A 110 19.66 23.45 -8.85
N ILE A 111 18.63 23.53 -8.01
CA ILE A 111 18.30 24.75 -7.25
C ILE A 111 19.50 25.17 -6.42
N LYS A 112 20.11 24.26 -5.67
CA LYS A 112 21.30 24.56 -4.87
C LYS A 112 22.45 25.11 -5.71
N ARG A 113 22.76 24.45 -6.82
CA ARG A 113 23.82 24.90 -7.76
C ARG A 113 23.56 26.28 -8.31
N LEU A 114 22.31 26.57 -8.71
CA LEU A 114 21.94 27.88 -9.25
C LEU A 114 21.98 28.96 -8.18
N THR A 115 21.56 28.64 -6.94
CA THR A 115 21.60 29.56 -5.80
C THR A 115 23.05 29.94 -5.44
N GLU A 116 23.95 28.95 -5.33
CA GLU A 116 25.36 29.18 -5.07
C GLU A 116 25.99 30.08 -6.17
N PHE A 117 25.61 29.88 -7.43
CA PHE A 117 26.04 30.75 -8.53
C PHE A 117 25.54 32.19 -8.35
N VAL A 118 24.24 32.37 -8.04
CA VAL A 118 23.65 33.70 -7.82
C VAL A 118 24.36 34.42 -6.67
N ASP A 119 24.54 33.75 -5.53
CA ASP A 119 25.15 34.32 -4.33
C ASP A 119 26.61 34.77 -4.57
N SER A 120 27.37 33.98 -5.32
CA SER A 120 28.76 34.29 -5.62
C SER A 120 28.95 35.42 -6.68
N HIS A 121 27.93 35.72 -7.49
CA HIS A 121 27.99 36.66 -8.58
C HIS A 121 27.14 37.93 -8.39
N ILE A 122 26.33 38.01 -7.34
CA ILE A 122 25.41 39.13 -7.09
C ILE A 122 26.17 40.45 -6.84
N VAL A 123 27.39 40.39 -6.36
CA VAL A 123 28.20 41.55 -5.95
C VAL A 123 28.92 42.24 -7.13
N ARG A 124 29.02 41.62 -8.30
CA ARG A 124 29.74 42.14 -9.45
C ARG A 124 28.78 42.69 -10.52
N ALA A 125 28.85 43.98 -10.81
CA ALA A 125 27.99 44.66 -11.79
C ALA A 125 28.01 44.02 -13.19
N THR A 126 29.14 43.42 -13.61
CA THR A 126 29.29 42.75 -14.90
C THR A 126 28.54 41.40 -15.00
N SER A 127 28.14 40.80 -13.89
CA SER A 127 27.44 39.49 -13.83
C SER A 127 25.98 39.59 -13.41
N ALA A 128 25.46 40.79 -13.16
CA ALA A 128 24.10 41.02 -12.68
C ALA A 128 23.02 40.46 -13.63
N SER A 129 23.23 40.57 -14.95
CA SER A 129 22.32 40.01 -15.95
C SER A 129 22.28 38.45 -15.90
N ALA A 130 23.44 37.81 -15.76
CA ALA A 130 23.54 36.36 -15.63
C ALA A 130 22.92 35.87 -14.34
N ALA A 131 23.14 36.54 -13.21
CA ALA A 131 22.51 36.22 -11.92
C ALA A 131 20.99 36.35 -11.99
N LYS A 132 20.46 37.39 -12.65
CA LYS A 132 19.02 37.55 -12.88
C LYS A 132 18.40 36.39 -13.69
N SER A 133 19.08 35.99 -14.77
CA SER A 133 18.65 34.86 -15.59
C SER A 133 18.60 33.54 -14.79
N LYS A 134 19.61 33.32 -13.91
CA LYS A 134 19.64 32.13 -13.06
C LYS A 134 18.56 32.16 -11.98
N ARG A 135 18.24 33.33 -11.42
CA ARG A 135 17.11 33.49 -10.49
C ARG A 135 15.77 33.12 -11.14
N HIS A 136 15.50 33.57 -12.36
CA HIS A 136 14.31 33.16 -13.09
C HIS A 136 14.28 31.64 -13.40
N ALA A 137 15.45 31.03 -13.59
CA ALA A 137 15.51 29.57 -13.75
C ALA A 137 15.13 28.85 -12.44
N ILE A 138 15.58 29.36 -11.28
CA ILE A 138 15.17 28.82 -9.96
C ILE A 138 13.65 28.95 -9.80
N GLU A 139 13.08 30.12 -9.98
CA GLU A 139 11.64 30.39 -9.87
C GLU A 139 10.80 29.44 -10.74
N ARG A 140 11.27 29.11 -11.94
CA ARG A 140 10.62 28.17 -12.83
C ARG A 140 10.68 26.74 -12.33
N ILE A 141 11.84 26.29 -11.79
CA ILE A 141 11.98 24.96 -11.19
C ILE A 141 11.11 24.86 -9.95
N GLU A 142 11.06 25.90 -9.11
CA GLU A 142 10.23 25.94 -7.90
C GLU A 142 8.73 25.90 -8.23
N ALA A 143 8.29 26.51 -9.33
CA ALA A 143 6.91 26.46 -9.79
C ALA A 143 6.49 25.05 -10.26
N GLU A 144 7.42 24.26 -10.75
CA GLU A 144 7.22 22.89 -11.23
C GLU A 144 7.84 21.86 -10.28
N LEU A 145 8.04 22.22 -9.00
CA LEU A 145 8.71 21.36 -8.04
C LEU A 145 7.92 20.07 -7.80
N VAL A 146 8.59 18.95 -7.99
CA VAL A 146 8.03 17.64 -7.63
C VAL A 146 7.90 17.55 -6.12
N GLU A 147 6.71 17.18 -5.65
CA GLU A 147 6.50 16.95 -4.22
C GLU A 147 7.46 15.89 -3.69
N LYS A 148 8.06 16.15 -2.53
CA LYS A 148 8.85 15.11 -1.86
C LYS A 148 7.98 13.89 -1.60
N PRO A 149 8.43 12.66 -1.96
CA PRO A 149 7.71 11.45 -1.61
C PRO A 149 7.43 11.38 -0.12
N LEU A 150 6.30 10.78 0.26
CA LEU A 150 6.06 10.48 1.65
C LEU A 150 7.17 9.55 2.17
N PRO A 151 7.69 9.81 3.37
CA PRO A 151 8.61 8.86 3.98
C PRO A 151 7.89 7.50 4.08
N GLU A 152 8.58 6.44 3.69
CA GLU A 152 8.08 5.09 3.97
C GLU A 152 7.72 5.01 5.46
N GLU A 153 6.55 4.43 5.75
CA GLU A 153 6.20 4.13 7.13
C GLU A 153 7.35 3.35 7.75
N LYS A 154 7.97 3.94 8.78
CA LYS A 154 9.10 3.31 9.46
C LYS A 154 8.65 1.94 9.92
N ARG A 155 9.22 0.90 9.32
CA ARG A 155 9.03 -0.46 9.83
C ARG A 155 9.53 -0.47 11.26
N ILE A 156 8.64 -0.79 12.20
CA ILE A 156 9.03 -0.97 13.60
C ILE A 156 9.97 -2.18 13.61
N HIS A 157 11.25 -1.91 13.86
CA HIS A 157 12.23 -2.99 14.07
C HIS A 157 12.14 -3.34 15.56
N LEU A 158 11.50 -4.45 15.86
CA LEU A 158 11.44 -4.98 17.22
C LEU A 158 12.65 -5.90 17.40
N ASP A 159 13.59 -5.47 18.22
CA ASP A 159 14.72 -6.29 18.63
C ASP A 159 14.41 -6.84 20.02
N PHE A 160 14.15 -8.14 20.09
CA PHE A 160 13.88 -8.82 21.35
C PHE A 160 15.20 -9.23 21.98
N GLN A 161 15.66 -8.50 22.98
CA GLN A 161 16.78 -8.90 23.82
C GLN A 161 16.26 -9.88 24.88
N TYR A 162 16.88 -11.04 24.99
CA TYR A 162 16.61 -12.03 26.01
C TYR A 162 17.91 -12.38 26.73
N ASP A 163 17.86 -12.42 28.04
CA ASP A 163 19.01 -12.68 28.90
C ASP A 163 19.45 -14.16 28.88
N ILE A 164 18.58 -15.04 28.40
CA ILE A 164 18.82 -16.49 28.34
C ILE A 164 18.59 -16.94 26.91
N VAL A 165 19.59 -17.47 26.25
CA VAL A 165 19.45 -18.13 24.95
C VAL A 165 18.57 -19.36 25.15
N PRO A 166 17.35 -19.40 24.58
CA PRO A 166 16.48 -20.56 24.72
C PRO A 166 17.16 -21.79 24.11
N PRO A 167 16.99 -22.99 24.69
CA PRO A 167 17.49 -24.22 24.08
C PRO A 167 16.86 -24.42 22.71
N ILE A 168 17.57 -25.11 21.82
CA ILE A 168 17.11 -25.38 20.45
C ILE A 168 15.77 -26.10 20.44
N ASP A 169 15.54 -26.97 21.43
CA ASP A 169 14.27 -27.67 21.65
C ASP A 169 13.50 -27.01 22.78
N ILE A 170 12.55 -26.15 22.44
CA ILE A 170 11.69 -25.43 23.40
C ILE A 170 10.59 -26.36 23.92
N LEU A 171 10.12 -27.28 23.11
CA LEU A 171 9.06 -28.26 23.46
C LEU A 171 9.33 -29.58 22.75
N SER A 172 9.46 -30.66 23.54
CA SER A 172 9.49 -32.04 23.02
C SER A 172 8.25 -32.79 23.50
N VAL A 173 7.44 -33.23 22.55
CA VAL A 173 6.20 -33.96 22.82
C VAL A 173 6.37 -35.39 22.30
N ARG A 174 6.16 -36.36 23.18
CA ARG A 174 6.25 -37.80 22.87
C ARG A 174 4.99 -38.52 23.34
N ASN A 175 4.55 -39.50 22.54
CA ASN A 175 3.42 -40.38 22.86
C ASN A 175 2.11 -39.66 23.18
N ILE A 176 1.66 -38.76 22.25
CA ILE A 176 0.35 -38.10 22.34
C ILE A 176 -0.66 -38.88 21.53
N ASP A 177 -1.73 -39.31 22.21
CA ASP A 177 -2.94 -39.76 21.56
C ASP A 177 -3.92 -38.60 21.42
N LEU A 178 -4.14 -38.15 20.17
CA LEU A 178 -5.10 -37.10 19.85
C LEU A 178 -6.42 -37.71 19.42
N THR A 179 -7.46 -37.55 20.25
CA THR A 179 -8.83 -37.89 19.88
C THR A 179 -9.55 -36.62 19.44
N VAL A 180 -9.83 -36.49 18.16
CA VAL A 180 -10.66 -35.41 17.61
C VAL A 180 -12.11 -35.83 17.68
N ARG A 181 -12.95 -35.08 18.39
CA ARG A 181 -14.41 -35.23 18.43
C ARG A 181 -15.07 -34.35 17.38
#